data_476ed1f56f96863a4ce2f6158435ebe3
#
_entry.id   476ed1f56f96863a4ce2f6158435ebe3
#
_cell.length_a   1.000
_cell.length_b   1.000
_cell.length_c   1.000
_cell.angle_alpha   90.00
_cell.angle_beta   90.00
_cell.angle_gamma   90.00
#
_symmetry.space_group_name_H-M   'P 1'
#
loop_
_entity.id
_entity.type
_entity.pdbx_description
1 polymer ?
#
loop_
_entity_poly.entity_id
_entity_poly.type
_entity_poly.pdbx_seq_one_letter_code
_entity_poly.pdbx_strand_id
1 'polypeptide(L)'
;MVLPETRRFEDKIPVQGTVRAKTSILVSARVPGTLDALLAAEGAHVKSGAPLFRIDRSNLVNAVRSAENEIAVAKAAVAQSKASLEKAAADRLRMSKVVGTGGVSQRDFEQSVFAEKTAKAQLAAAEALLSKTETGLAVAKKNLSDSEALAPFDGTITRKLKDVGDYVAPGTPVFAMEDDAPCEVRFSLDASRYGAVQVGETKIGGDTVFWKSPTIDSATRTFEVRTRAPRSSGLKPGMLVDAEAVFTSFDAPAVPSSAVNPMPDGKRAVFTVENGKIVRRNVTVAAESGGWTAIRAGELPKDAQVVADGMLLLHEGDDVVAVED
;
A
#
# COMPACT_ATOMS: atom_id res chain seq x y z
N MET A 1 -51.63 -20.42 11.87
CA MET A 1 -50.77 -20.19 13.01
C MET A 1 -49.32 -20.47 12.62
N VAL A 2 -48.32 -19.73 13.15
CA VAL A 2 -46.90 -19.91 12.81
C VAL A 2 -46.08 -19.99 14.08
N LEU A 3 -45.05 -20.83 14.11
CA LEU A 3 -44.07 -20.87 15.21
C LEU A 3 -42.96 -19.85 14.89
N PRO A 4 -42.38 -19.18 15.90
CA PRO A 4 -41.21 -18.32 15.68
C PRO A 4 -40.02 -19.11 15.17
N GLU A 5 -39.43 -18.67 14.09
CA GLU A 5 -38.21 -19.26 13.52
C GLU A 5 -36.99 -18.41 13.86
N THR A 6 -35.86 -19.06 14.16
CA THR A 6 -34.59 -18.28 14.27
C THR A 6 -34.12 -17.96 12.86
N ARG A 7 -34.08 -16.67 12.54
CA ARG A 7 -33.60 -16.16 11.25
C ARG A 7 -32.45 -15.17 11.43
N ARG A 8 -31.59 -15.12 10.44
CA ARG A 8 -30.49 -14.20 10.37
C ARG A 8 -30.94 -12.88 9.76
N PHE A 9 -30.67 -11.78 10.45
CA PHE A 9 -30.93 -10.42 10.01
C PHE A 9 -29.60 -9.70 9.80
N GLU A 10 -29.55 -8.86 8.77
CA GLU A 10 -28.36 -8.12 8.38
C GLU A 10 -28.70 -6.63 8.19
N ASP A 11 -27.94 -5.74 8.86
CA ASP A 11 -27.95 -4.32 8.50
C ASP A 11 -27.03 -4.14 7.30
N LYS A 12 -27.62 -3.97 6.12
CA LYS A 12 -26.89 -3.88 4.87
C LYS A 12 -27.38 -2.72 4.00
N ILE A 13 -26.45 -2.16 3.23
CA ILE A 13 -26.75 -1.14 2.24
C ILE A 13 -26.05 -1.49 0.91
N PRO A 14 -26.66 -1.12 -0.24
CA PRO A 14 -25.96 -1.20 -1.52
C PRO A 14 -24.88 -0.11 -1.57
N VAL A 15 -23.70 -0.47 -2.09
CA VAL A 15 -22.55 0.40 -2.22
C VAL A 15 -21.86 0.15 -3.55
N GLN A 16 -21.29 1.21 -4.13
CA GLN A 16 -20.50 1.09 -5.35
C GLN A 16 -19.02 1.34 -5.00
N GLY A 17 -18.16 0.48 -5.51
CA GLY A 17 -16.71 0.56 -5.34
C GLY A 17 -15.97 0.68 -6.66
N THR A 18 -14.75 1.18 -6.59
CA THR A 18 -13.83 1.24 -7.73
C THR A 18 -12.65 0.31 -7.48
N VAL A 19 -12.36 -0.55 -8.45
CA VAL A 19 -11.18 -1.42 -8.42
C VAL A 19 -9.93 -0.59 -8.69
N ARG A 20 -8.90 -0.75 -7.87
CA ARG A 20 -7.59 -0.11 -8.02
C ARG A 20 -6.49 -1.15 -7.93
N ALA A 21 -5.42 -0.96 -8.70
CA ALA A 21 -4.18 -1.67 -8.44
C ALA A 21 -3.65 -1.29 -7.05
N LYS A 22 -3.00 -2.21 -6.37
CA LYS A 22 -2.36 -1.93 -5.07
C LYS A 22 -1.28 -0.86 -5.22
N THR A 23 -0.49 -0.96 -6.29
CA THR A 23 0.58 -0.01 -6.63
C THR A 23 0.45 0.42 -8.08
N SER A 24 0.41 1.73 -8.32
CA SER A 24 0.46 2.32 -9.66
C SER A 24 1.50 3.42 -9.64
N ILE A 25 2.46 3.38 -10.57
CA ILE A 25 3.58 4.31 -10.63
C ILE A 25 3.83 4.80 -12.06
N LEU A 26 4.50 5.95 -12.14
CA LEU A 26 5.11 6.44 -13.36
C LEU A 26 6.61 6.12 -13.33
N VAL A 27 7.07 5.30 -14.26
CA VAL A 27 8.50 5.02 -14.43
C VAL A 27 9.10 6.17 -15.23
N SER A 28 9.96 6.94 -14.56
CA SER A 28 10.52 8.18 -15.10
C SER A 28 12.02 8.06 -15.38
N ALA A 29 12.50 8.86 -16.33
CA ALA A 29 13.93 9.02 -16.61
C ALA A 29 14.66 9.54 -15.36
N ARG A 30 15.87 9.03 -15.11
CA ARG A 30 16.73 9.48 -14.00
C ARG A 30 17.90 10.36 -14.46
N VAL A 31 18.27 10.24 -15.72
CA VAL A 31 19.30 11.04 -16.38
C VAL A 31 18.74 11.73 -17.63
N PRO A 32 19.27 12.89 -18.03
CA PRO A 32 18.83 13.55 -19.25
C PRO A 32 19.43 12.88 -20.51
N GLY A 33 18.67 12.90 -21.58
CA GLY A 33 19.14 12.40 -22.89
C GLY A 33 17.99 12.02 -23.80
N THR A 34 18.33 11.50 -24.99
CA THR A 34 17.37 11.01 -25.97
C THR A 34 17.07 9.55 -25.72
N LEU A 35 15.81 9.13 -25.81
CA LEU A 35 15.41 7.73 -25.73
C LEU A 35 15.94 6.95 -26.95
N ASP A 36 16.86 6.02 -26.69
CA ASP A 36 17.48 5.16 -27.69
C ASP A 36 16.61 3.93 -28.01
N ALA A 37 16.00 3.34 -26.98
CA ALA A 37 15.15 2.17 -27.13
C ALA A 37 14.06 2.09 -26.06
N LEU A 38 12.88 1.62 -26.45
CA LEU A 38 11.83 1.13 -25.57
C LEU A 38 11.87 -0.40 -25.60
N LEU A 39 12.19 -1.02 -24.46
CA LEU A 39 12.42 -2.47 -24.33
C LEU A 39 11.17 -3.22 -23.86
N ALA A 40 10.16 -2.48 -23.42
CA ALA A 40 8.86 -3.01 -23.06
C ALA A 40 7.75 -2.34 -23.89
N ALA A 41 6.71 -3.09 -24.21
CA ALA A 41 5.54 -2.59 -24.94
C ALA A 41 4.40 -2.25 -23.98
N GLU A 42 3.49 -1.37 -24.43
CA GLU A 42 2.22 -1.15 -23.72
C GLU A 42 1.41 -2.45 -23.68
N GLY A 43 0.82 -2.77 -22.53
CA GLY A 43 0.13 -4.03 -22.28
C GLY A 43 1.04 -5.20 -21.91
N ALA A 44 2.37 -5.06 -21.99
CA ALA A 44 3.28 -6.13 -21.65
C ALA A 44 3.38 -6.35 -20.15
N HIS A 45 3.43 -7.63 -19.75
CA HIS A 45 3.74 -8.03 -18.39
C HIS A 45 5.26 -8.11 -18.23
N VAL A 46 5.80 -7.48 -17.18
CA VAL A 46 7.23 -7.41 -16.89
C VAL A 46 7.53 -7.86 -15.47
N LYS A 47 8.68 -8.49 -15.28
CA LYS A 47 9.17 -8.87 -13.95
C LYS A 47 10.03 -7.77 -13.35
N SER A 48 10.10 -7.73 -12.04
CA SER A 48 11.04 -6.86 -11.30
C SER A 48 12.46 -7.01 -11.82
N GLY A 49 13.13 -5.89 -12.08
CA GLY A 49 14.46 -5.84 -12.65
C GLY A 49 14.52 -5.98 -14.19
N ALA A 50 13.40 -6.22 -14.87
CA ALA A 50 13.38 -6.23 -16.34
C ALA A 50 13.65 -4.83 -16.91
N PRO A 51 14.46 -4.69 -17.97
CA PRO A 51 14.73 -3.40 -18.59
C PRO A 51 13.50 -2.90 -19.35
N LEU A 52 13.13 -1.64 -19.12
CA LEU A 52 11.93 -1.00 -19.67
C LEU A 52 12.27 -0.06 -20.84
N PHE A 53 13.24 0.79 -20.65
CA PHE A 53 13.72 1.71 -21.68
C PHE A 53 15.19 2.06 -21.46
N ARG A 54 15.82 2.58 -22.50
CA ARG A 54 17.21 3.00 -22.49
C ARG A 54 17.36 4.38 -23.09
N ILE A 55 18.15 5.22 -22.42
CA ILE A 55 18.58 6.53 -22.89
C ILE A 55 19.94 6.38 -23.58
N ASP A 56 20.26 7.21 -24.57
CA ASP A 56 21.55 7.21 -25.27
C ASP A 56 22.71 7.26 -24.25
N ARG A 57 23.57 6.24 -24.35
CA ARG A 57 24.68 6.00 -23.42
C ARG A 57 26.01 6.60 -23.89
N SER A 58 26.09 7.09 -25.12
CA SER A 58 27.35 7.45 -25.76
C SER A 58 28.18 8.42 -24.90
N ASN A 59 27.57 9.50 -24.45
CA ASN A 59 28.20 10.49 -23.58
C ASN A 59 28.50 9.94 -22.18
N LEU A 60 27.63 9.09 -21.63
CA LEU A 60 27.79 8.51 -20.29
C LEU A 60 28.94 7.49 -20.24
N VAL A 61 29.10 6.68 -21.27
CA VAL A 61 30.23 5.76 -21.41
C VAL A 61 31.55 6.53 -21.51
N ASN A 62 31.58 7.63 -22.30
CA ASN A 62 32.76 8.49 -22.39
C ASN A 62 33.10 9.16 -21.04
N ALA A 63 32.08 9.60 -20.28
CA ALA A 63 32.28 10.16 -18.94
C ALA A 63 32.89 9.14 -17.96
N VAL A 64 32.44 7.88 -18.01
CA VAL A 64 33.04 6.80 -17.19
C VAL A 64 34.51 6.59 -17.58
N ARG A 65 34.82 6.50 -18.88
CA ARG A 65 36.19 6.34 -19.36
C ARG A 65 37.10 7.50 -18.95
N SER A 66 36.59 8.75 -19.02
CA SER A 66 37.33 9.93 -18.55
C SER A 66 37.65 9.85 -17.08
N ALA A 67 36.66 9.51 -16.23
CA ALA A 67 36.86 9.35 -14.81
C ALA A 67 37.82 8.20 -14.45
N GLU A 68 37.83 7.11 -15.22
CA GLU A 68 38.80 6.01 -15.07
C GLU A 68 40.23 6.46 -15.37
N ASN A 69 40.42 7.29 -16.41
CA ASN A 69 41.71 7.89 -16.71
C ASN A 69 42.19 8.84 -15.62
N GLU A 70 41.29 9.68 -15.06
CA GLU A 70 41.60 10.55 -13.93
C GLU A 70 42.07 9.78 -12.68
N ILE A 71 41.44 8.64 -12.39
CA ILE A 71 41.90 7.75 -11.30
C ILE A 71 43.30 7.19 -11.60
N ALA A 72 43.60 6.82 -12.84
CA ALA A 72 44.93 6.33 -13.18
C ALA A 72 46.01 7.40 -12.92
N VAL A 73 45.73 8.66 -13.26
CA VAL A 73 46.63 9.80 -12.98
C VAL A 73 46.77 10.03 -11.48
N ALA A 74 45.67 10.01 -10.71
CA ALA A 74 45.69 10.20 -9.28
C ALA A 74 46.46 9.07 -8.55
N LYS A 75 46.30 7.83 -8.98
CA LYS A 75 47.08 6.67 -8.46
C LYS A 75 48.58 6.82 -8.72
N ALA A 76 48.98 7.33 -9.89
CA ALA A 76 50.38 7.59 -10.18
C ALA A 76 50.95 8.71 -9.28
N ALA A 77 50.16 9.75 -9.00
CA ALA A 77 50.58 10.82 -8.06
C ALA A 77 50.72 10.30 -6.61
N VAL A 78 49.86 9.42 -6.15
CA VAL A 78 49.98 8.74 -4.85
C VAL A 78 51.27 7.92 -4.81
N ALA A 79 51.51 7.12 -5.84
CA ALA A 79 52.74 6.28 -5.91
C ALA A 79 54.02 7.16 -5.88
N GLN A 80 54.05 8.28 -6.59
CA GLN A 80 55.16 9.22 -6.57
C GLN A 80 55.32 9.87 -5.18
N SER A 81 54.26 10.34 -4.56
CA SER A 81 54.31 10.93 -3.22
C SER A 81 54.74 9.92 -2.14
N LYS A 82 54.32 8.65 -2.27
CA LYS A 82 54.75 7.55 -1.39
C LYS A 82 56.24 7.29 -1.52
N ALA A 83 56.80 7.20 -2.73
CA ALA A 83 58.19 7.01 -2.95
C ALA A 83 59.02 8.23 -2.38
N SER A 84 58.51 9.43 -2.49
CA SER A 84 59.12 10.63 -1.92
C SER A 84 59.14 10.59 -0.40
N LEU A 85 58.05 10.13 0.24
CA LEU A 85 58.01 9.93 1.70
C LEU A 85 58.96 8.82 2.17
N GLU A 86 59.03 7.71 1.47
CA GLU A 86 59.94 6.60 1.79
C GLU A 86 61.40 7.07 1.74
N LYS A 87 61.77 7.86 0.74
CA LYS A 87 63.13 8.49 0.64
C LYS A 87 63.38 9.43 1.84
N ALA A 88 62.48 10.36 2.12
CA ALA A 88 62.68 11.34 3.20
C ALA A 88 62.73 10.65 4.57
N ALA A 89 61.92 9.59 4.82
CA ALA A 89 61.94 8.81 6.03
C ALA A 89 63.27 8.03 6.21
N ALA A 90 63.80 7.45 5.12
CA ALA A 90 65.10 6.78 5.14
C ALA A 90 66.25 7.75 5.40
N ASP A 91 66.21 8.98 4.82
CA ASP A 91 67.20 10.01 5.06
C ASP A 91 67.18 10.50 6.52
N ARG A 92 65.98 10.77 7.09
CA ARG A 92 65.83 11.10 8.51
C ARG A 92 66.36 9.99 9.43
N LEU A 93 66.05 8.72 9.12
CA LEU A 93 66.52 7.58 9.92
C LEU A 93 68.07 7.45 9.89
N ARG A 94 68.70 7.70 8.76
CA ARG A 94 70.16 7.74 8.67
C ARG A 94 70.77 8.88 9.51
N MET A 95 70.21 10.08 9.39
CA MET A 95 70.71 11.24 10.17
C MET A 95 70.47 11.08 11.67
N SER A 96 69.36 10.47 12.11
CA SER A 96 69.09 10.19 13.53
C SER A 96 70.15 9.29 14.20
N LYS A 97 70.78 8.40 13.44
CA LYS A 97 71.81 7.52 13.95
C LYS A 97 73.16 8.19 14.18
N VAL A 98 73.45 9.30 13.50
CA VAL A 98 74.79 9.94 13.53
C VAL A 98 74.78 11.34 14.15
N VAL A 99 73.62 11.94 14.42
CA VAL A 99 73.54 13.28 15.04
C VAL A 99 74.13 13.26 16.47
N GLY A 100 73.92 12.19 17.24
CA GLY A 100 74.47 12.04 18.60
C GLY A 100 75.97 11.79 18.67
N THR A 101 76.60 11.42 17.54
CA THR A 101 78.06 11.15 17.43
C THR A 101 78.81 12.30 16.80
N GLY A 102 78.16 13.43 16.50
CA GLY A 102 78.75 14.59 15.85
C GLY A 102 78.95 14.47 14.34
N GLY A 103 78.44 13.40 13.68
CA GLY A 103 78.61 13.18 12.24
C GLY A 103 77.74 14.06 11.35
N VAL A 104 76.70 14.73 11.90
CA VAL A 104 75.83 15.72 11.22
C VAL A 104 75.44 16.81 12.22
N SER A 105 75.13 18.03 11.74
CA SER A 105 74.66 19.10 12.61
C SER A 105 73.20 18.88 13.06
N GLN A 106 72.84 19.41 14.23
CA GLN A 106 71.47 19.40 14.73
C GLN A 106 70.49 20.04 13.73
N ARG A 107 70.92 21.09 13.06
CA ARG A 107 70.15 21.79 11.99
C ARG A 107 69.84 20.87 10.83
N ASP A 108 70.81 20.08 10.36
CA ASP A 108 70.63 19.16 9.23
C ASP A 108 69.64 18.03 9.59
N PHE A 109 69.72 17.52 10.84
CA PHE A 109 68.74 16.57 11.33
C PHE A 109 67.34 17.16 11.39
N GLU A 110 67.17 18.37 11.97
CA GLU A 110 65.85 19.06 11.98
C GLU A 110 65.30 19.28 10.57
N GLN A 111 66.16 19.64 9.62
CA GLN A 111 65.75 19.80 8.19
C GLN A 111 65.26 18.48 7.62
N SER A 112 65.84 17.35 7.95
CA SER A 112 65.37 16.01 7.51
C SER A 112 64.02 15.63 8.14
N VAL A 113 63.76 16.00 9.40
CA VAL A 113 62.45 15.86 10.02
C VAL A 113 61.37 16.67 9.34
N PHE A 114 61.67 17.92 8.97
CA PHE A 114 60.75 18.77 8.22
C PHE A 114 60.49 18.24 6.79
N ALA A 115 61.51 17.68 6.12
CA ALA A 115 61.38 17.06 4.81
C ALA A 115 60.44 15.86 4.82
N GLU A 116 60.59 14.98 5.85
CA GLU A 116 59.67 13.85 6.02
C GLU A 116 58.23 14.30 6.31
N LYS A 117 58.04 15.30 7.18
CA LYS A 117 56.74 15.90 7.49
C LYS A 117 56.08 16.49 6.25
N THR A 118 56.84 17.18 5.41
CA THR A 118 56.35 17.72 4.14
C THR A 118 55.93 16.65 3.15
N ALA A 119 56.78 15.62 2.98
CA ALA A 119 56.47 14.49 2.10
C ALA A 119 55.23 13.71 2.58
N LYS A 120 55.04 13.58 3.90
CA LYS A 120 53.85 12.98 4.48
C LYS A 120 52.58 13.80 4.16
N ALA A 121 52.65 15.12 4.27
CA ALA A 121 51.56 15.99 3.93
C ALA A 121 51.22 15.94 2.41
N GLN A 122 52.25 15.83 1.56
CA GLN A 122 52.06 15.64 0.11
C GLN A 122 51.38 14.30 -0.22
N LEU A 123 51.77 13.20 0.47
CA LEU A 123 51.09 11.94 0.29
C LEU A 123 49.60 12.03 0.71
N ALA A 124 49.31 12.62 1.85
CA ALA A 124 47.94 12.80 2.32
C ALA A 124 47.10 13.65 1.32
N ALA A 125 47.70 14.68 0.72
CA ALA A 125 47.01 15.46 -0.32
C ALA A 125 46.75 14.65 -1.60
N ALA A 126 47.71 13.81 -2.04
CA ALA A 126 47.53 12.96 -3.19
C ALA A 126 46.49 11.87 -2.94
N GLU A 127 46.42 11.27 -1.73
CA GLU A 127 45.40 10.31 -1.33
C GLU A 127 44.00 10.95 -1.28
N ALA A 128 43.88 12.17 -0.79
CA ALA A 128 42.64 12.92 -0.80
C ALA A 128 42.14 13.22 -2.23
N LEU A 129 43.09 13.53 -3.15
CA LEU A 129 42.76 13.71 -4.58
C LEU A 129 42.28 12.40 -5.21
N LEU A 130 42.93 11.26 -4.92
CA LEU A 130 42.50 9.95 -5.39
C LEU A 130 41.06 9.66 -4.90
N SER A 131 40.78 9.83 -3.62
CA SER A 131 39.43 9.63 -3.07
C SER A 131 38.37 10.49 -3.76
N LYS A 132 38.70 11.76 -4.07
CA LYS A 132 37.81 12.64 -4.85
C LYS A 132 37.54 12.10 -6.25
N THR A 133 38.57 11.63 -6.97
CA THR A 133 38.38 11.08 -8.33
C THR A 133 37.64 9.74 -8.31
N GLU A 134 37.81 8.90 -7.30
CA GLU A 134 37.04 7.67 -7.09
C GLU A 134 35.56 7.96 -6.88
N THR A 135 35.24 9.02 -6.13
CA THR A 135 33.84 9.50 -5.99
C THR A 135 33.29 9.98 -7.34
N GLY A 136 34.08 10.68 -8.15
CA GLY A 136 33.70 11.08 -9.51
C GLY A 136 33.36 9.89 -10.41
N LEU A 137 34.18 8.84 -10.37
CA LEU A 137 33.91 7.61 -11.10
C LEU A 137 32.61 6.92 -10.64
N ALA A 138 32.37 6.88 -9.33
CA ALA A 138 31.15 6.29 -8.79
C ALA A 138 29.89 7.03 -9.30
N VAL A 139 29.94 8.36 -9.38
CA VAL A 139 28.86 9.19 -9.95
C VAL A 139 28.68 8.90 -11.45
N ALA A 140 29.75 8.85 -12.22
CA ALA A 140 29.69 8.56 -13.65
C ALA A 140 29.10 7.16 -13.93
N LYS A 141 29.50 6.15 -13.17
CA LYS A 141 28.97 4.77 -13.27
C LYS A 141 27.50 4.72 -12.87
N LYS A 142 27.09 5.47 -11.84
CA LYS A 142 25.70 5.55 -11.46
C LYS A 142 24.84 6.18 -12.55
N ASN A 143 25.27 7.28 -13.15
CA ASN A 143 24.56 7.91 -14.26
C ASN A 143 24.43 6.96 -15.46
N LEU A 144 25.47 6.19 -15.77
CA LEU A 144 25.43 5.16 -16.81
C LEU A 144 24.44 4.05 -16.48
N SER A 145 24.37 3.60 -15.22
CA SER A 145 23.38 2.65 -14.77
C SER A 145 21.97 3.21 -14.84
N ASP A 146 21.78 4.46 -14.40
CA ASP A 146 20.48 5.15 -14.40
C ASP A 146 19.97 5.50 -15.82
N SER A 147 20.80 5.32 -16.86
CA SER A 147 20.37 5.45 -18.27
C SER A 147 19.52 4.28 -18.76
N GLU A 148 19.47 3.20 -18.02
CA GLU A 148 18.57 2.07 -18.26
C GLU A 148 17.58 1.97 -17.10
N ALA A 149 16.31 2.16 -17.41
CA ALA A 149 15.26 2.06 -16.40
C ALA A 149 14.78 0.62 -16.28
N LEU A 150 14.76 0.12 -15.05
CA LEU A 150 14.32 -1.23 -14.72
C LEU A 150 12.95 -1.19 -14.04
N ALA A 151 12.16 -2.26 -14.21
CA ALA A 151 10.90 -2.45 -13.51
C ALA A 151 11.13 -2.61 -12.00
N PRO A 152 10.48 -1.81 -11.14
CA PRO A 152 10.69 -1.89 -9.68
C PRO A 152 9.96 -3.06 -9.02
N PHE A 153 8.95 -3.64 -9.67
CA PHE A 153 8.16 -4.78 -9.21
C PHE A 153 7.58 -5.55 -10.41
N ASP A 154 7.00 -6.73 -10.15
CA ASP A 154 6.28 -7.49 -11.15
C ASP A 154 4.95 -6.80 -11.48
N GLY A 155 4.69 -6.54 -12.76
CA GLY A 155 3.49 -5.80 -13.14
C GLY A 155 3.31 -5.64 -14.64
N THR A 156 2.29 -4.89 -15.00
CA THR A 156 1.89 -4.63 -16.38
C THR A 156 2.13 -3.16 -16.74
N ILE A 157 2.68 -2.92 -17.92
CA ILE A 157 2.79 -1.58 -18.51
C ILE A 157 1.41 -1.13 -18.99
N THR A 158 0.82 -0.14 -18.33
CA THR A 158 -0.54 0.32 -18.67
C THR A 158 -0.56 1.39 -19.74
N ARG A 159 0.49 2.22 -19.83
CA ARG A 159 0.61 3.26 -20.87
C ARG A 159 2.07 3.55 -21.21
N LYS A 160 2.30 3.78 -22.49
CA LYS A 160 3.50 4.41 -23.03
C LYS A 160 3.27 5.93 -23.13
N LEU A 161 4.14 6.73 -22.55
CA LEU A 161 4.02 8.20 -22.47
C LEU A 161 5.05 8.92 -23.35
N LYS A 162 6.08 8.21 -23.83
CA LYS A 162 7.16 8.74 -24.65
C LYS A 162 7.57 7.75 -25.73
N ASP A 163 8.09 8.26 -26.83
CA ASP A 163 8.58 7.47 -27.97
C ASP A 163 10.10 7.49 -28.09
N VAL A 164 10.63 6.50 -28.85
CA VAL A 164 12.05 6.47 -29.23
C VAL A 164 12.38 7.74 -30.03
N GLY A 165 13.47 8.41 -29.67
CA GLY A 165 13.87 9.69 -30.24
C GLY A 165 13.43 10.91 -29.39
N ASP A 166 12.51 10.75 -28.45
CA ASP A 166 12.14 11.84 -27.55
C ASP A 166 13.29 12.19 -26.61
N TYR A 167 13.48 13.49 -26.38
CA TYR A 167 14.38 13.97 -25.33
C TYR A 167 13.66 13.96 -24.00
N VAL A 168 14.31 13.40 -22.96
CA VAL A 168 13.80 13.31 -21.59
C VAL A 168 14.76 13.98 -20.61
N ALA A 169 14.18 14.63 -19.59
CA ALA A 169 14.90 15.17 -18.46
C ALA A 169 14.65 14.29 -17.21
N PRO A 170 15.47 14.38 -16.16
CA PRO A 170 15.20 13.70 -14.89
C PRO A 170 13.80 14.00 -14.38
N GLY A 171 13.03 12.94 -14.03
CA GLY A 171 11.63 13.05 -13.61
C GLY A 171 10.60 12.96 -14.74
N THR A 172 11.00 13.01 -16.02
CA THR A 172 10.07 12.84 -17.15
C THR A 172 9.52 11.40 -17.17
N PRO A 173 8.19 11.19 -17.07
CA PRO A 173 7.59 9.86 -17.11
C PRO A 173 7.63 9.29 -18.52
N VAL A 174 8.04 8.03 -18.64
CA VAL A 174 8.13 7.28 -19.91
C VAL A 174 7.07 6.21 -19.96
N PHE A 175 6.87 5.46 -18.88
CA PHE A 175 5.84 4.45 -18.76
C PHE A 175 4.97 4.65 -17.51
N ALA A 176 3.68 4.29 -17.61
CA ALA A 176 2.84 4.00 -16.46
C ALA A 176 2.82 2.50 -16.23
N MET A 177 2.96 2.07 -14.99
CA MET A 177 3.04 0.66 -14.62
C MET A 177 2.18 0.39 -13.39
N GLU A 178 1.48 -0.75 -13.39
CA GLU A 178 0.67 -1.23 -12.28
C GLU A 178 1.14 -2.62 -11.87
N ASP A 179 1.08 -2.91 -10.57
CA ASP A 179 1.48 -4.21 -10.04
C ASP A 179 0.41 -5.29 -10.35
N ASP A 180 0.86 -6.56 -10.36
CA ASP A 180 -0.02 -7.72 -10.54
C ASP A 180 -0.53 -8.27 -9.20
N ALA A 181 -0.35 -7.56 -8.10
CA ALA A 181 -0.91 -7.93 -6.80
C ALA A 181 -2.44 -7.97 -6.87
N PRO A 182 -3.11 -8.68 -5.95
CA PRO A 182 -4.56 -8.60 -5.84
C PRO A 182 -5.02 -7.15 -5.76
N CYS A 183 -6.01 -6.80 -6.58
CA CYS A 183 -6.57 -5.46 -6.59
C CYS A 183 -7.21 -5.10 -5.25
N GLU A 184 -7.25 -3.81 -4.96
CA GLU A 184 -8.07 -3.27 -3.88
C GLU A 184 -9.38 -2.74 -4.46
N VAL A 185 -10.49 -2.98 -3.79
CA VAL A 185 -11.75 -2.32 -4.11
C VAL A 185 -11.97 -1.23 -3.06
N ARG A 186 -12.14 -0.01 -3.54
CA ARG A 186 -12.34 1.18 -2.70
C ARG A 186 -13.79 1.58 -2.77
N PHE A 187 -14.43 1.65 -1.60
CA PHE A 187 -15.80 2.09 -1.44
C PHE A 187 -15.84 3.39 -0.66
N SER A 188 -16.75 4.27 -1.03
CA SER A 188 -17.06 5.49 -0.28
C SER A 188 -18.36 5.29 0.47
N LEU A 189 -18.31 5.36 1.80
CA LEU A 189 -19.46 5.20 2.68
C LEU A 189 -19.83 6.53 3.34
N ASP A 190 -21.12 6.73 3.59
CA ASP A 190 -21.62 7.93 4.29
C ASP A 190 -21.07 8.03 5.71
N ALA A 191 -20.74 9.25 6.14
CA ALA A 191 -20.15 9.54 7.45
C ALA A 191 -20.99 9.02 8.64
N SER A 192 -22.32 8.94 8.49
CA SER A 192 -23.22 8.41 9.53
C SER A 192 -22.92 6.95 9.86
N ARG A 193 -22.38 6.20 8.91
CA ARG A 193 -21.99 4.77 9.07
C ARG A 193 -20.58 4.58 9.63
N TYR A 194 -19.84 5.67 9.90
CA TYR A 194 -18.45 5.55 10.35
C TYR A 194 -18.29 4.67 11.59
N GLY A 195 -19.16 4.84 12.59
CA GLY A 195 -19.13 4.02 13.81
C GLY A 195 -19.51 2.56 13.62
N ALA A 196 -20.30 2.24 12.59
CA ALA A 196 -20.76 0.88 12.30
C ALA A 196 -19.71 0.04 11.56
N VAL A 197 -18.74 0.66 10.87
CA VAL A 197 -17.68 -0.06 10.14
C VAL A 197 -16.57 -0.45 11.11
N GLN A 198 -16.34 -1.75 11.23
CA GLN A 198 -15.25 -2.36 11.99
C GLN A 198 -14.28 -3.08 11.06
N VAL A 199 -13.00 -2.70 11.11
CA VAL A 199 -11.94 -3.34 10.33
C VAL A 199 -11.75 -4.77 10.82
N GLY A 200 -11.75 -5.72 9.91
CA GLY A 200 -11.67 -7.16 10.22
C GLY A 200 -13.02 -7.86 10.40
N GLU A 201 -14.12 -7.13 10.53
CA GLU A 201 -15.47 -7.70 10.78
C GLU A 201 -16.46 -7.32 9.67
N THR A 202 -16.56 -6.03 9.33
CA THR A 202 -17.47 -5.55 8.27
C THR A 202 -17.11 -6.18 6.93
N LYS A 203 -18.12 -6.67 6.21
CA LYS A 203 -17.97 -7.29 4.88
C LYS A 203 -18.64 -6.44 3.82
N ILE A 204 -17.99 -6.34 2.66
CA ILE A 204 -18.54 -5.70 1.47
C ILE A 204 -18.35 -6.65 0.29
N GLY A 205 -19.46 -7.05 -0.34
CA GLY A 205 -19.43 -8.03 -1.43
C GLY A 205 -18.88 -9.40 -1.02
N GLY A 206 -18.94 -9.75 0.27
CA GLY A 206 -18.36 -10.97 0.84
C GLY A 206 -16.92 -10.82 1.34
N ASP A 207 -16.20 -9.79 0.90
CA ASP A 207 -14.82 -9.54 1.31
C ASP A 207 -14.76 -8.66 2.56
N THR A 208 -13.82 -8.98 3.47
CA THR A 208 -13.65 -8.25 4.72
C THR A 208 -12.94 -6.91 4.49
N VAL A 209 -13.45 -5.84 5.11
CA VAL A 209 -12.80 -4.53 5.15
C VAL A 209 -11.49 -4.64 5.93
N PHE A 210 -10.37 -4.40 5.28
CA PHE A 210 -9.04 -4.43 5.92
C PHE A 210 -8.50 -3.04 6.27
N TRP A 211 -9.11 -1.98 5.72
CA TRP A 211 -8.71 -0.60 5.97
C TRP A 211 -9.91 0.35 5.92
N LYS A 212 -9.92 1.30 6.82
CA LYS A 212 -10.91 2.38 6.93
C LYS A 212 -10.17 3.72 7.06
N SER A 213 -10.60 4.72 6.30
CA SER A 213 -10.03 6.07 6.40
C SER A 213 -10.18 6.61 7.82
N PRO A 214 -9.13 7.19 8.41
CA PRO A 214 -9.23 7.87 9.70
C PRO A 214 -9.92 9.24 9.60
N THR A 215 -10.13 9.74 8.37
CA THR A 215 -10.72 11.06 8.10
C THR A 215 -11.97 10.92 7.24
N ILE A 216 -12.88 11.87 7.42
CA ILE A 216 -14.07 12.04 6.60
C ILE A 216 -13.82 13.19 5.63
N ASP A 217 -14.10 12.97 4.35
CA ASP A 217 -14.07 14.03 3.35
C ASP A 217 -15.22 15.01 3.63
N SER A 218 -14.88 16.26 3.90
CA SER A 218 -15.85 17.28 4.28
C SER A 218 -16.74 17.74 3.12
N ALA A 219 -16.27 17.58 1.87
CA ALA A 219 -17.02 17.99 0.68
C ALA A 219 -18.10 16.96 0.32
N THR A 220 -17.75 15.67 0.38
CA THR A 220 -18.65 14.56 0.03
C THR A 220 -19.38 13.98 1.23
N ARG A 221 -18.90 14.27 2.46
CA ARG A 221 -19.36 13.68 3.73
C ARG A 221 -19.27 12.15 3.73
N THR A 222 -18.24 11.62 3.06
CA THR A 222 -17.97 10.18 2.99
C THR A 222 -16.61 9.85 3.55
N PHE A 223 -16.39 8.58 3.84
CA PHE A 223 -15.08 8.02 4.18
C PHE A 223 -14.80 6.79 3.32
N GLU A 224 -13.52 6.58 3.00
CA GLU A 224 -13.08 5.46 2.20
C GLU A 224 -12.89 4.21 3.06
N VAL A 225 -13.35 3.07 2.55
CA VAL A 225 -13.01 1.73 3.06
C VAL A 225 -12.46 0.89 1.93
N ARG A 226 -11.62 -0.11 2.27
CA ARG A 226 -10.97 -0.97 1.27
C ARG A 226 -11.16 -2.44 1.61
N THR A 227 -11.47 -3.20 0.56
CA THR A 227 -11.46 -4.66 0.58
C THR A 227 -10.44 -5.18 -0.44
N ARG A 228 -10.06 -6.44 -0.35
CA ARG A 228 -9.17 -7.10 -1.30
C ARG A 228 -9.97 -7.94 -2.27
N ALA A 229 -9.87 -7.64 -3.56
CA ALA A 229 -10.44 -8.49 -4.58
C ALA A 229 -9.53 -9.70 -4.84
N PRO A 230 -10.00 -10.96 -4.78
CA PRO A 230 -9.21 -12.11 -5.14
C PRO A 230 -8.83 -12.08 -6.63
N ARG A 231 -7.65 -12.58 -6.98
CA ARG A 231 -7.18 -12.65 -8.38
C ARG A 231 -8.13 -13.41 -9.31
N SER A 232 -8.85 -14.39 -8.77
CA SER A 232 -9.82 -15.20 -9.50
C SER A 232 -11.09 -14.44 -9.90
N SER A 233 -11.31 -13.22 -9.41
CA SER A 233 -12.52 -12.43 -9.70
C SER A 233 -12.57 -11.87 -11.11
N GLY A 234 -11.46 -11.87 -11.86
CA GLY A 234 -11.38 -11.23 -13.18
C GLY A 234 -11.46 -9.70 -13.16
N LEU A 235 -11.49 -9.09 -11.98
CA LEU A 235 -11.56 -7.64 -11.80
C LEU A 235 -10.26 -6.97 -12.23
N LYS A 236 -10.39 -5.89 -13.00
CA LYS A 236 -9.26 -5.08 -13.46
C LYS A 236 -9.33 -3.67 -12.87
N PRO A 237 -8.18 -3.02 -12.62
CA PRO A 237 -8.15 -1.62 -12.20
C PRO A 237 -9.00 -0.74 -13.12
N GLY A 238 -9.76 0.17 -12.53
CA GLY A 238 -10.71 1.04 -13.24
C GLY A 238 -12.14 0.51 -13.33
N MET A 239 -12.39 -0.78 -13.07
CA MET A 239 -13.75 -1.31 -13.04
C MET A 239 -14.55 -0.77 -11.84
N LEU A 240 -15.86 -0.60 -12.04
CA LEU A 240 -16.83 -0.37 -10.98
C LEU A 240 -17.40 -1.71 -10.52
N VAL A 241 -17.65 -1.83 -9.22
CA VAL A 241 -18.23 -3.01 -8.58
C VAL A 241 -19.37 -2.57 -7.70
N ASP A 242 -20.56 -3.13 -7.97
CA ASP A 242 -21.71 -3.00 -7.08
C ASP A 242 -21.67 -4.13 -6.04
N ALA A 243 -21.85 -3.77 -4.78
CA ALA A 243 -21.76 -4.70 -3.66
C ALA A 243 -22.72 -4.32 -2.54
N GLU A 244 -22.96 -5.22 -1.60
CA GLU A 244 -23.67 -4.91 -0.35
C GLU A 244 -22.66 -4.81 0.79
N ALA A 245 -22.70 -3.72 1.53
CA ALA A 245 -21.95 -3.55 2.79
C ALA A 245 -22.81 -4.06 3.95
N VAL A 246 -22.31 -5.09 4.64
CA VAL A 246 -22.96 -5.72 5.82
C VAL A 246 -22.21 -5.24 7.06
N PHE A 247 -22.88 -4.42 7.89
CA PHE A 247 -22.30 -3.83 9.09
C PHE A 247 -22.47 -4.73 10.31
N THR A 248 -23.68 -5.25 10.50
CA THR A 248 -23.99 -6.17 11.58
C THR A 248 -24.85 -7.31 11.08
N SER A 249 -24.68 -8.48 11.64
CA SER A 249 -25.57 -9.62 11.44
C SER A 249 -25.84 -10.27 12.80
N PHE A 250 -27.09 -10.61 13.04
CA PHE A 250 -27.50 -11.30 14.26
C PHE A 250 -28.64 -12.28 13.99
N ASP A 251 -28.68 -13.35 14.76
CA ASP A 251 -29.77 -14.29 14.70
C ASP A 251 -30.82 -13.91 15.77
N ALA A 252 -32.08 -13.85 15.34
CA ALA A 252 -33.19 -13.53 16.23
C ALA A 252 -34.41 -14.37 15.96
N PRO A 253 -35.27 -14.61 16.98
CA PRO A 253 -36.60 -15.15 16.77
C PRO A 253 -37.34 -14.19 15.82
N ALA A 254 -37.93 -14.75 14.78
CA ALA A 254 -38.63 -13.97 13.76
C ALA A 254 -40.04 -14.57 13.54
N VAL A 255 -40.96 -13.67 13.26
CA VAL A 255 -42.32 -14.00 12.83
C VAL A 255 -42.61 -13.28 11.50
N PRO A 256 -43.56 -13.74 10.70
CA PRO A 256 -44.01 -13.01 9.52
C PRO A 256 -44.39 -11.56 9.90
N SER A 257 -44.01 -10.57 9.10
CA SER A 257 -44.33 -9.19 9.42
C SER A 257 -45.82 -8.89 9.50
N SER A 258 -46.64 -9.71 8.83
CA SER A 258 -48.11 -9.69 8.95
C SER A 258 -48.58 -10.03 10.38
N ALA A 259 -47.79 -10.77 11.16
CA ALA A 259 -48.14 -11.16 12.53
C ALA A 259 -47.91 -10.05 13.57
N VAL A 260 -47.20 -8.97 13.19
CA VAL A 260 -46.82 -7.88 14.11
C VAL A 260 -47.72 -6.66 13.92
N ASN A 261 -48.51 -6.35 14.92
CA ASN A 261 -49.50 -5.28 14.85
C ASN A 261 -49.01 -4.00 15.53
N PRO A 262 -49.20 -2.84 14.89
CA PRO A 262 -49.06 -1.57 15.55
C PRO A 262 -50.21 -1.34 16.53
N MET A 263 -49.89 -0.92 17.76
CA MET A 263 -50.89 -0.59 18.79
C MET A 263 -51.10 0.92 18.88
N PRO A 264 -52.27 1.40 19.39
CA PRO A 264 -52.57 2.82 19.55
C PRO A 264 -51.56 3.56 20.46
N ASP A 265 -50.88 2.83 21.37
CA ASP A 265 -49.88 3.35 22.29
C ASP A 265 -48.48 3.44 21.66
N GLY A 266 -48.35 3.19 20.33
CA GLY A 266 -47.11 3.20 19.59
C GLY A 266 -46.24 1.97 19.77
N LYS A 267 -46.69 0.98 20.55
CA LYS A 267 -45.96 -0.30 20.69
C LYS A 267 -46.32 -1.25 19.55
N ARG A 268 -45.55 -2.34 19.46
CA ARG A 268 -45.85 -3.47 18.59
C ARG A 268 -46.28 -4.65 19.42
N ALA A 269 -47.25 -5.41 18.95
CA ALA A 269 -47.73 -6.61 19.65
C ALA A 269 -47.94 -7.75 18.66
N VAL A 270 -47.78 -8.97 19.16
CA VAL A 270 -48.18 -10.22 18.50
C VAL A 270 -49.29 -10.87 19.31
N PHE A 271 -50.17 -11.61 18.64
CA PHE A 271 -51.16 -12.45 19.31
C PHE A 271 -50.67 -13.88 19.31
N THR A 272 -50.64 -14.49 20.51
CA THR A 272 -50.28 -15.91 20.71
C THR A 272 -51.50 -16.65 21.24
N VAL A 273 -51.53 -17.96 20.96
CA VAL A 273 -52.57 -18.86 21.50
C VAL A 273 -51.99 -19.60 22.69
N GLU A 274 -52.62 -19.43 23.85
CA GLU A 274 -52.25 -20.10 25.09
C GLU A 274 -53.48 -20.74 25.69
N ASN A 275 -53.48 -22.08 25.88
CA ASN A 275 -54.63 -22.85 26.39
C ASN A 275 -55.94 -22.61 25.60
N GLY A 276 -55.85 -22.45 24.25
CA GLY A 276 -57.01 -22.21 23.40
C GLY A 276 -57.52 -20.76 23.40
N LYS A 277 -56.84 -19.84 24.10
CA LYS A 277 -57.21 -18.43 24.18
C LYS A 277 -56.17 -17.51 23.53
N ILE A 278 -56.64 -16.40 22.96
CA ILE A 278 -55.78 -15.33 22.44
C ILE A 278 -55.15 -14.55 23.59
N VAL A 279 -53.82 -14.48 23.59
CA VAL A 279 -53.04 -13.65 24.52
C VAL A 279 -52.25 -12.64 23.72
N ARG A 280 -52.41 -11.35 24.07
CA ARG A 280 -51.62 -10.25 23.46
C ARG A 280 -50.27 -10.17 24.15
N ARG A 281 -49.19 -10.26 23.35
CA ARG A 281 -47.83 -10.04 23.85
C ARG A 281 -47.20 -8.80 23.18
N ASN A 282 -46.84 -7.83 23.98
CA ASN A 282 -46.04 -6.68 23.47
C ASN A 282 -44.64 -7.16 23.14
N VAL A 283 -44.15 -6.74 21.99
CA VAL A 283 -42.84 -7.17 21.47
C VAL A 283 -42.02 -5.93 21.02
N THR A 284 -40.72 -6.02 21.18
CA THR A 284 -39.78 -5.05 20.66
C THR A 284 -39.23 -5.54 19.33
N VAL A 285 -39.49 -4.81 18.27
CA VAL A 285 -38.95 -5.11 16.94
C VAL A 285 -37.48 -4.74 16.93
N ALA A 286 -36.62 -5.72 16.61
CA ALA A 286 -35.17 -5.54 16.49
C ALA A 286 -34.76 -5.21 15.04
N ALA A 287 -35.41 -5.83 14.04
CA ALA A 287 -35.21 -5.58 12.62
C ALA A 287 -36.40 -6.10 11.79
N GLU A 288 -36.55 -5.58 10.58
CA GLU A 288 -37.52 -6.08 9.59
C GLU A 288 -36.78 -6.33 8.27
N SER A 289 -36.93 -7.50 7.67
CA SER A 289 -36.33 -7.86 6.40
C SER A 289 -37.05 -9.01 5.70
N GLY A 290 -37.24 -8.91 4.40
CA GLY A 290 -37.78 -10.00 3.57
C GLY A 290 -39.17 -10.51 3.98
N GLY A 291 -40.05 -9.64 4.53
CA GLY A 291 -41.39 -10.04 5.01
C GLY A 291 -41.40 -10.69 6.40
N TRP A 292 -40.27 -10.64 7.11
CA TRP A 292 -40.09 -11.15 8.48
C TRP A 292 -39.66 -10.06 9.42
N THR A 293 -40.15 -10.11 10.64
CA THR A 293 -39.85 -9.20 11.73
C THR A 293 -39.09 -9.93 12.83
N ALA A 294 -37.87 -9.47 13.14
CA ALA A 294 -37.09 -9.94 14.28
C ALA A 294 -37.65 -9.38 15.58
N ILE A 295 -37.87 -10.25 16.54
CA ILE A 295 -38.33 -9.92 17.89
C ILE A 295 -37.15 -10.04 18.86
N ARG A 296 -37.08 -9.15 19.84
CA ARG A 296 -36.03 -9.19 20.86
C ARG A 296 -36.07 -10.56 21.58
N ALA A 297 -34.88 -11.16 21.73
CA ALA A 297 -34.75 -12.45 22.39
C ALA A 297 -35.34 -12.44 23.81
N GLY A 298 -36.11 -13.45 24.13
CA GLY A 298 -36.78 -13.64 25.44
C GLY A 298 -38.18 -13.02 25.57
N GLU A 299 -38.63 -12.20 24.60
CA GLU A 299 -39.99 -11.63 24.62
C GLU A 299 -41.06 -12.60 24.06
N LEU A 300 -40.61 -13.57 23.26
CA LEU A 300 -41.50 -14.60 22.67
C LEU A 300 -40.93 -15.99 22.94
N PRO A 301 -41.69 -16.91 23.54
CA PRO A 301 -41.30 -18.32 23.70
C PRO A 301 -41.09 -18.99 22.34
N LYS A 302 -40.15 -19.91 22.24
CA LYS A 302 -39.84 -20.62 20.97
C LYS A 302 -40.99 -21.50 20.44
N ASP A 303 -41.83 -21.93 21.34
CA ASP A 303 -43.02 -22.78 21.10
C ASP A 303 -44.31 -21.97 21.04
N ALA A 304 -44.25 -20.65 21.11
CA ALA A 304 -45.41 -19.78 21.03
C ALA A 304 -46.11 -19.91 19.66
N GLN A 305 -47.36 -20.30 19.66
CA GLN A 305 -48.19 -20.31 18.45
C GLN A 305 -48.65 -18.88 18.14
N VAL A 306 -48.05 -18.28 17.15
CA VAL A 306 -48.32 -16.89 16.74
C VAL A 306 -49.41 -16.90 15.65
N VAL A 307 -50.40 -16.01 15.78
CA VAL A 307 -51.40 -15.79 14.77
C VAL A 307 -50.81 -14.93 13.65
N ALA A 308 -50.68 -15.48 12.44
CA ALA A 308 -50.07 -14.82 11.30
C ALA A 308 -51.04 -14.02 10.43
N ASP A 309 -52.32 -14.38 10.47
CA ASP A 309 -53.37 -13.78 9.63
C ASP A 309 -54.71 -13.72 10.36
N GLY A 310 -55.63 -12.82 9.92
CA GLY A 310 -56.97 -12.68 10.50
C GLY A 310 -57.09 -11.82 11.77
N MET A 311 -56.06 -11.13 12.17
CA MET A 311 -55.92 -10.44 13.47
C MET A 311 -56.85 -9.25 13.68
N LEU A 312 -57.38 -8.62 12.63
CA LEU A 312 -58.27 -7.48 12.69
C LEU A 312 -59.61 -7.76 13.39
N LEU A 313 -59.94 -9.04 13.55
CA LEU A 313 -61.20 -9.47 14.15
C LEU A 313 -61.04 -10.13 15.53
N LEU A 314 -59.77 -10.22 16.03
CA LEU A 314 -59.48 -10.91 17.27
C LEU A 314 -59.26 -9.92 18.43
N HIS A 315 -59.85 -10.32 19.59
CA HIS A 315 -59.64 -9.57 20.85
C HIS A 315 -58.93 -10.49 21.85
N GLU A 316 -58.26 -9.88 22.81
CA GLU A 316 -57.61 -10.58 23.90
C GLU A 316 -58.64 -11.36 24.71
N GLY A 317 -58.45 -12.67 24.88
CA GLY A 317 -59.34 -13.57 25.59
C GLY A 317 -60.30 -14.38 24.70
N ASP A 318 -60.34 -14.10 23.38
CA ASP A 318 -61.20 -14.87 22.46
C ASP A 318 -60.77 -16.36 22.41
N ASP A 319 -61.73 -17.23 22.38
CA ASP A 319 -61.53 -18.68 22.20
C ASP A 319 -61.26 -18.98 20.74
N VAL A 320 -60.14 -19.68 20.46
CA VAL A 320 -59.77 -20.07 19.07
C VAL A 320 -59.58 -21.56 18.99
N VAL A 321 -60.08 -22.14 17.89
CA VAL A 321 -59.81 -23.51 17.50
C VAL A 321 -58.87 -23.48 16.31
N ALA A 322 -57.72 -24.15 16.41
CA ALA A 322 -56.84 -24.34 15.29
C ALA A 322 -57.53 -25.18 14.22
N VAL A 323 -57.74 -24.60 13.03
CA VAL A 323 -58.12 -25.37 11.86
C VAL A 323 -56.81 -25.72 11.12
N GLU A 324 -56.47 -26.99 11.06
CA GLU A 324 -55.38 -27.45 10.17
C GLU A 324 -55.95 -27.46 8.72
N ASP A 325 -55.28 -26.72 7.82
CA ASP A 325 -55.52 -26.81 6.37
C ASP A 325 -54.81 -28.02 5.77
#